data_5d81e0aa77cc760310814b8b578ef8be
#
_entry.id   5d81e0aa77cc760310814b8b578ef8be
#
_cell.length_a   1.000
_cell.length_b   1.000
_cell.length_c   1.000
_cell.angle_alpha   90.00
_cell.angle_beta   90.00
_cell.angle_gamma   90.00
#
_symmetry.space_group_name_H-M   'P 1'
#
loop_
_entity.id
_entity.type
_entity.pdbx_description
1 polymer ?
#
loop_
_entity_poly.entity_id
_entity_poly.type
_entity_poly.pdbx_seq_one_letter_code
_entity_poly.pdbx_strand_id
1 'polypeptide(L)'
;GRELYIEREDFMEEPPKKYFRMFPGNEVRLMSAYFVKCTGCVKDENGKVVEVHCTYDPESRGGNSPDGRKVKGTIHWVNAEQSVKAQVRLYENIIDEEKGVYNEDGSLNLNPNSLTTLTECRLEPAFAQAQAYDRFQFVRQGFFCVDYKDTKPGELVFNRIVSLKSSYVLPK
;
A
#
# COMPACT_ATOMS: atom_id res chain seq x y z
N GLY A 1 -17.89 -9.19 -4.19
CA GLY A 1 -18.23 -7.78 -3.89
C GLY A 1 -17.91 -6.88 -5.07
N ARG A 2 -18.49 -5.69 -5.07
CA ARG A 2 -18.25 -4.65 -6.09
C ARG A 2 -17.26 -3.60 -5.62
N GLU A 3 -17.01 -3.53 -4.31
CA GLU A 3 -16.14 -2.56 -3.68
C GLU A 3 -14.81 -3.20 -3.31
N LEU A 4 -13.74 -2.50 -3.65
CA LEU A 4 -12.37 -2.95 -3.45
C LEU A 4 -11.55 -1.80 -2.86
N TYR A 5 -10.57 -2.12 -2.02
CA TYR A 5 -9.50 -1.20 -1.68
C TYR A 5 -8.27 -1.48 -2.54
N ILE A 6 -7.61 -0.41 -2.94
CA ILE A 6 -6.32 -0.44 -3.64
C ILE A 6 -5.31 0.44 -2.89
N GLU A 7 -4.03 0.29 -3.19
CA GLU A 7 -3.00 1.18 -2.68
C GLU A 7 -3.23 2.60 -3.19
N ARG A 8 -3.09 3.59 -2.31
CA ARG A 8 -3.29 5.00 -2.67
C ARG A 8 -2.42 5.45 -3.85
N GLU A 9 -1.19 4.99 -3.89
CA GLU A 9 -0.20 5.29 -4.95
C GLU A 9 -0.51 4.61 -6.29
N ASP A 10 -1.45 3.68 -6.32
CA ASP A 10 -1.86 3.01 -7.56
C ASP A 10 -2.88 3.80 -8.37
N PHE A 11 -3.32 4.95 -7.88
CA PHE A 11 -4.20 5.86 -8.61
C PHE A 11 -3.64 7.28 -8.66
N MET A 12 -3.64 7.87 -9.86
CA MET A 12 -3.41 9.30 -10.11
C MET A 12 -4.42 9.78 -11.15
N GLU A 13 -4.99 10.97 -10.95
CA GLU A 13 -5.90 11.57 -11.93
C GLU A 13 -5.13 12.09 -13.15
N GLU A 14 -4.03 12.78 -12.91
CA GLU A 14 -3.13 13.33 -13.93
C GLU A 14 -1.72 12.75 -13.75
N PRO A 15 -1.46 11.56 -14.29
CA PRO A 15 -0.20 10.87 -14.05
C PRO A 15 0.95 11.44 -14.91
N PRO A 16 2.19 11.35 -14.44
CA PRO A 16 3.36 11.66 -15.25
C PRO A 16 3.55 10.62 -16.38
N LYS A 17 4.37 10.96 -17.36
CA LYS A 17 4.78 10.02 -18.41
C LYS A 17 5.38 8.75 -17.77
N LYS A 18 5.03 7.57 -18.32
CA LYS A 18 5.48 6.24 -17.85
C LYS A 18 4.87 5.79 -16.50
N TYR A 19 3.75 6.37 -16.08
CA TYR A 19 2.95 5.83 -15.00
C TYR A 19 2.05 4.70 -15.53
N PHE A 20 2.33 3.46 -15.17
CA PHE A 20 1.63 2.27 -15.63
C PHE A 20 0.65 1.71 -14.60
N ARG A 21 -0.02 2.59 -13.87
CA ARG A 21 -1.03 2.24 -12.89
C ARG A 21 -2.37 2.84 -13.27
N MET A 22 -3.31 2.96 -12.35
CA MET A 22 -4.67 3.38 -12.62
C MET A 22 -4.80 4.90 -12.75
N PHE A 23 -5.44 5.34 -13.81
CA PHE A 23 -5.89 6.72 -14.03
C PHE A 23 -7.09 6.73 -14.97
N PRO A 24 -7.87 7.81 -15.07
CA PRO A 24 -9.05 7.88 -15.93
C PRO A 24 -8.75 7.48 -17.38
N GLY A 25 -9.54 6.52 -17.89
CA GLY A 25 -9.39 5.97 -19.24
C GLY A 25 -8.37 4.82 -19.37
N ASN A 26 -7.51 4.58 -18.37
CA ASN A 26 -6.53 3.50 -18.41
C ASN A 26 -7.10 2.17 -17.89
N GLU A 27 -6.55 1.09 -18.44
CA GLU A 27 -6.86 -0.28 -18.02
C GLU A 27 -5.67 -0.86 -17.28
N VAL A 28 -5.94 -1.52 -16.14
CA VAL A 28 -4.96 -2.22 -15.32
C VAL A 28 -5.46 -3.61 -14.96
N ARG A 29 -4.52 -4.47 -14.59
CA ARG A 29 -4.83 -5.80 -14.07
C ARG A 29 -4.92 -5.75 -12.54
N LEU A 30 -6.03 -6.18 -11.98
CA LEU A 30 -6.10 -6.56 -10.58
C LEU A 30 -5.38 -7.89 -10.41
N MET A 31 -4.42 -7.96 -9.49
CA MET A 31 -3.58 -9.16 -9.29
C MET A 31 -4.43 -10.41 -9.12
N SER A 32 -4.18 -11.42 -9.98
CA SER A 32 -4.90 -12.70 -9.99
C SER A 32 -6.43 -12.61 -10.17
N ALA A 33 -6.95 -11.49 -10.68
CA ALA A 33 -8.39 -11.28 -10.86
C ALA A 33 -8.72 -10.85 -12.30
N TYR A 34 -9.20 -9.65 -12.50
CA TYR A 34 -9.70 -9.15 -13.77
C TYR A 34 -8.92 -7.94 -14.25
N PHE A 35 -9.09 -7.62 -15.53
CA PHE A 35 -8.77 -6.28 -16.02
C PHE A 35 -9.89 -5.33 -15.61
N VAL A 36 -9.50 -4.13 -15.18
CA VAL A 36 -10.42 -3.05 -14.85
C VAL A 36 -9.98 -1.78 -15.55
N LYS A 37 -10.95 -1.07 -16.10
CA LYS A 37 -10.74 0.22 -16.76
C LYS A 37 -11.34 1.33 -15.89
N CYS A 38 -10.52 2.28 -15.50
CA CYS A 38 -10.97 3.44 -14.73
C CYS A 38 -11.86 4.34 -15.59
N THR A 39 -13.04 4.65 -15.10
CA THR A 39 -14.03 5.54 -15.76
C THR A 39 -14.08 6.93 -15.14
N GLY A 40 -13.56 7.09 -13.92
CA GLY A 40 -13.53 8.36 -13.22
C GLY A 40 -13.24 8.21 -11.73
N CYS A 41 -13.33 9.31 -11.00
CA CYS A 41 -13.17 9.33 -9.54
C CYS A 41 -14.09 10.35 -8.90
N VAL A 42 -14.33 10.19 -7.59
CA VAL A 42 -15.05 11.14 -6.72
C VAL A 42 -14.05 11.79 -5.78
N LYS A 43 -14.21 13.07 -5.55
CA LYS A 43 -13.38 13.87 -4.63
C LYS A 43 -14.22 14.39 -3.47
N ASP A 44 -13.58 14.53 -2.32
CA ASP A 44 -14.15 15.23 -1.17
C ASP A 44 -14.08 16.76 -1.34
N GLU A 45 -14.57 17.48 -0.33
CA GLU A 45 -14.60 18.96 -0.29
C GLU A 45 -13.20 19.59 -0.39
N ASN A 46 -12.15 18.84 -0.04
CA ASN A 46 -10.76 19.27 -0.10
C ASN A 46 -10.06 18.91 -1.42
N GLY A 47 -10.80 18.33 -2.39
CA GLY A 47 -10.27 17.88 -3.66
C GLY A 47 -9.49 16.56 -3.59
N LYS A 48 -9.53 15.86 -2.46
CA LYS A 48 -8.89 14.55 -2.29
C LYS A 48 -9.78 13.47 -2.88
N VAL A 49 -9.21 12.61 -3.74
CA VAL A 49 -9.93 11.47 -4.30
C VAL A 49 -10.28 10.48 -3.18
N VAL A 50 -11.55 10.17 -3.06
CA VAL A 50 -12.10 9.23 -2.05
C VAL A 50 -12.62 7.95 -2.67
N GLU A 51 -12.98 7.98 -3.95
CA GLU A 51 -13.53 6.82 -4.65
C GLU A 51 -13.06 6.81 -6.11
N VAL A 52 -12.78 5.64 -6.66
CA VAL A 52 -12.41 5.44 -8.06
C VAL A 52 -13.40 4.48 -8.71
N HIS A 53 -14.00 4.91 -9.81
CA HIS A 53 -14.97 4.13 -10.57
C HIS A 53 -14.31 3.36 -11.70
N CYS A 54 -14.66 2.09 -11.84
CA CYS A 54 -14.11 1.23 -12.86
C CYS A 54 -15.19 0.34 -13.47
N THR A 55 -15.01 -0.02 -14.73
CA THR A 55 -15.64 -1.18 -15.34
C THR A 55 -14.65 -2.35 -15.33
N TYR A 56 -15.15 -3.59 -15.31
CA TYR A 56 -14.29 -4.76 -15.38
C TYR A 56 -14.60 -5.57 -16.65
N ASP A 57 -13.60 -6.31 -17.12
CA ASP A 57 -13.74 -7.22 -18.24
C ASP A 57 -13.95 -8.65 -17.72
N PRO A 58 -15.17 -9.22 -17.83
CA PRO A 58 -15.46 -10.55 -17.30
C PRO A 58 -14.67 -11.67 -18.01
N GLU A 59 -14.25 -11.47 -19.26
CA GLU A 59 -13.49 -12.43 -20.05
C GLU A 59 -12.03 -12.53 -19.61
N SER A 60 -11.56 -11.56 -18.83
CA SER A 60 -10.16 -11.47 -18.34
C SER A 60 -9.92 -12.18 -17.01
N ARG A 61 -10.79 -13.06 -16.58
CA ARG A 61 -10.67 -13.80 -15.31
C ARG A 61 -9.31 -14.48 -15.18
N GLY A 62 -8.63 -14.27 -14.03
CA GLY A 62 -7.28 -14.78 -13.80
C GLY A 62 -6.17 -13.88 -14.32
N GLY A 63 -6.53 -12.70 -14.87
CA GLY A 63 -5.59 -11.68 -15.30
C GLY A 63 -5.01 -11.86 -16.71
N ASN A 64 -5.66 -12.66 -17.55
CA ASN A 64 -5.36 -12.77 -18.98
C ASN A 64 -6.58 -12.39 -19.80
N SER A 65 -6.34 -11.87 -21.00
CA SER A 65 -7.40 -11.50 -21.93
C SER A 65 -7.44 -12.45 -23.13
N PRO A 66 -8.62 -12.95 -23.52
CA PRO A 66 -8.78 -13.82 -24.70
C PRO A 66 -8.34 -13.13 -26.01
N ASP A 67 -8.44 -11.82 -26.10
CA ASP A 67 -8.04 -11.04 -27.29
C ASP A 67 -6.52 -10.78 -27.36
N GLY A 68 -5.77 -11.26 -26.37
CA GLY A 68 -4.30 -11.13 -26.33
C GLY A 68 -3.76 -9.71 -26.13
N ARG A 69 -4.63 -8.72 -25.79
CA ARG A 69 -4.17 -7.36 -25.51
C ARG A 69 -3.24 -7.32 -24.30
N LYS A 70 -2.23 -6.47 -24.35
CA LYS A 70 -1.23 -6.32 -23.30
C LYS A 70 -1.62 -5.18 -22.36
N VAL A 71 -1.99 -5.52 -21.13
CA VAL A 71 -2.19 -4.56 -20.04
C VAL A 71 -0.91 -4.47 -19.20
N LYS A 72 -0.30 -3.28 -19.16
CA LYS A 72 1.04 -3.08 -18.58
C LYS A 72 1.03 -3.01 -17.04
N GLY A 73 -0.01 -2.46 -16.45
CA GLY A 73 -0.12 -2.24 -15.01
C GLY A 73 -0.76 -3.43 -14.30
N THR A 74 -0.14 -3.91 -13.22
CA THR A 74 -0.77 -4.82 -12.26
C THR A 74 -0.76 -4.14 -10.90
N ILE A 75 -1.92 -4.08 -10.25
CA ILE A 75 -2.08 -3.48 -8.93
C ILE A 75 -2.61 -4.49 -7.92
N HIS A 76 -2.25 -4.31 -6.66
CA HIS A 76 -2.78 -5.08 -5.55
C HIS A 76 -4.17 -4.55 -5.15
N TRP A 77 -4.99 -5.42 -4.58
CA TRP A 77 -6.34 -5.08 -4.16
C TRP A 77 -6.81 -6.00 -3.03
N VAL A 78 -7.75 -5.53 -2.22
CA VAL A 78 -8.47 -6.35 -1.24
C VAL A 78 -9.97 -6.09 -1.34
N ASN A 79 -10.78 -7.11 -1.09
CA ASN A 79 -12.24 -6.97 -1.08
C ASN A 79 -12.65 -6.09 0.12
N ALA A 80 -13.46 -5.06 -0.10
CA ALA A 80 -13.82 -4.12 0.96
C ALA A 80 -14.63 -4.77 2.09
N GLU A 81 -15.58 -5.62 1.73
CA GLU A 81 -16.48 -6.29 2.67
C GLU A 81 -15.77 -7.34 3.53
N GLN A 82 -14.79 -8.04 2.96
CA GLN A 82 -14.09 -9.14 3.62
C GLN A 82 -12.73 -8.73 4.21
N SER A 83 -12.29 -7.50 3.96
CA SER A 83 -10.99 -7.04 4.43
C SER A 83 -10.90 -6.97 5.95
N VAL A 84 -9.71 -7.26 6.47
CA VAL A 84 -9.39 -7.16 7.89
C VAL A 84 -8.75 -5.81 8.17
N LYS A 85 -9.21 -5.11 9.19
CA LYS A 85 -8.55 -3.89 9.66
C LYS A 85 -7.25 -4.22 10.38
N ALA A 86 -6.24 -3.39 10.18
CA ALA A 86 -4.99 -3.47 10.90
C ALA A 86 -4.35 -2.09 11.07
N GLN A 87 -3.54 -1.97 12.11
CA GLN A 87 -2.57 -0.91 12.27
C GLN A 87 -1.23 -1.37 11.72
N VAL A 88 -0.54 -0.51 11.01
CA VAL A 88 0.81 -0.79 10.48
C VAL A 88 1.77 0.29 10.95
N ARG A 89 2.91 -0.13 11.51
CA ARG A 89 3.99 0.75 11.96
C ARG A 89 5.17 0.67 11.00
N LEU A 90 5.56 1.80 10.47
CA LEU A 90 6.70 1.97 9.59
C LEU A 90 7.80 2.65 10.37
N TYR A 91 8.93 1.97 10.55
CA TYR A 91 10.08 2.49 11.25
C TYR A 91 11.13 2.97 10.28
N GLU A 92 11.74 4.12 10.58
CA GLU A 92 12.86 4.72 9.89
C GLU A 92 14.00 5.03 10.90
N ASN A 93 15.14 5.51 10.42
CA ASN A 93 16.24 5.89 11.28
C ASN A 93 15.80 6.92 12.33
N ILE A 94 16.22 6.71 13.58
CA ILE A 94 15.91 7.62 14.69
C ILE A 94 16.63 8.96 14.52
N ILE A 95 17.83 8.95 13.93
CA ILE A 95 18.63 10.14 13.67
C ILE A 95 18.36 10.64 12.26
N ASP A 96 18.23 11.95 12.11
CA ASP A 96 18.20 12.64 10.83
C ASP A 96 19.64 12.82 10.31
N GLU A 97 20.15 11.78 9.63
CA GLU A 97 21.53 11.74 9.15
C GLU A 97 21.85 12.85 8.12
N GLU A 98 20.85 13.37 7.42
CA GLU A 98 21.04 14.46 6.45
C GLU A 98 21.41 15.78 7.13
N LYS A 99 20.95 15.98 8.35
CA LYS A 99 21.26 17.17 9.18
C LYS A 99 22.45 16.94 10.12
N GLY A 100 22.97 15.72 10.19
CA GLY A 100 24.01 15.32 11.12
C GLY A 100 23.47 14.76 12.44
N VAL A 101 24.31 14.07 13.19
CA VAL A 101 23.91 13.35 14.41
C VAL A 101 23.53 14.29 15.55
N TYR A 102 24.23 15.43 15.67
CA TYR A 102 24.05 16.38 16.77
C TYR A 102 23.65 17.75 16.25
N ASN A 103 22.81 18.42 17.00
CA ASN A 103 22.51 19.85 16.87
C ASN A 103 23.67 20.70 17.42
N GLU A 104 23.66 21.99 17.18
CA GLU A 104 24.69 22.92 17.69
C GLU A 104 24.77 22.96 19.23
N ASP A 105 23.68 22.64 19.91
CA ASP A 105 23.58 22.58 21.37
C ASP A 105 24.04 21.22 21.96
N GLY A 106 24.49 20.30 21.12
CA GLY A 106 24.93 18.95 21.51
C GLY A 106 23.82 17.94 21.71
N SER A 107 22.56 18.31 21.51
CA SER A 107 21.44 17.36 21.53
C SER A 107 21.40 16.52 20.25
N LEU A 108 20.76 15.33 20.32
CA LEU A 108 20.58 14.47 19.16
C LEU A 108 19.60 15.08 18.17
N ASN A 109 19.95 15.01 16.90
CA ASN A 109 19.09 15.43 15.79
C ASN A 109 18.11 14.33 15.45
N LEU A 110 16.99 14.29 16.15
CA LEU A 110 16.00 13.23 16.01
C LEU A 110 15.17 13.41 14.74
N ASN A 111 14.97 12.31 14.02
CA ASN A 111 14.05 12.25 12.88
C ASN A 111 12.61 12.23 13.38
N PRO A 112 11.80 13.28 13.14
CA PRO A 112 10.41 13.33 13.57
C PRO A 112 9.53 12.27 12.89
N ASN A 113 9.99 11.72 11.76
CA ASN A 113 9.31 10.68 10.99
C ASN A 113 9.89 9.28 11.24
N SER A 114 10.65 9.09 12.34
CA SER A 114 11.23 7.78 12.68
C SER A 114 10.19 6.68 12.93
N LEU A 115 8.96 7.06 13.24
CA LEU A 115 7.80 6.16 13.33
C LEU A 115 6.58 6.79 12.66
N THR A 116 6.07 6.10 11.64
CA THR A 116 4.77 6.41 11.02
C THR A 116 3.78 5.31 11.33
N THR A 117 2.64 5.66 11.91
CA THR A 117 1.57 4.72 12.23
C THR A 117 0.40 4.91 11.27
N LEU A 118 0.07 3.86 10.51
CA LEU A 118 -1.09 3.79 9.62
C LEU A 118 -2.20 3.02 10.34
N THR A 119 -3.32 3.67 10.65
CA THR A 119 -4.37 3.09 11.52
C THR A 119 -5.52 2.44 10.77
N GLU A 120 -5.67 2.73 9.47
CA GLU A 120 -6.81 2.28 8.65
C GLU A 120 -6.40 1.33 7.52
N CYS A 121 -5.34 0.55 7.72
CA CYS A 121 -4.91 -0.42 6.74
C CYS A 121 -5.94 -1.54 6.58
N ARG A 122 -6.06 -2.02 5.34
CA ARG A 122 -6.95 -3.12 4.97
C ARG A 122 -6.15 -4.27 4.40
N LEU A 123 -6.32 -5.43 4.98
CA LEU A 123 -5.60 -6.65 4.63
C LEU A 123 -6.54 -7.71 4.10
N GLU A 124 -5.97 -8.70 3.41
CA GLU A 124 -6.71 -9.87 2.94
C GLU A 124 -7.35 -10.64 4.09
N PRO A 125 -8.49 -11.32 3.88
CA PRO A 125 -9.21 -12.05 4.93
C PRO A 125 -8.37 -13.10 5.67
N ALA A 126 -7.37 -13.68 5.00
CA ALA A 126 -6.47 -14.67 5.58
C ALA A 126 -5.72 -14.15 6.83
N PHE A 127 -5.50 -12.83 6.92
CA PHE A 127 -4.84 -12.22 8.08
C PHE A 127 -5.68 -12.21 9.36
N ALA A 128 -6.97 -12.53 9.29
CA ALA A 128 -7.81 -12.63 10.49
C ALA A 128 -7.29 -13.66 11.52
N GLN A 129 -6.49 -14.61 11.08
CA GLN A 129 -5.91 -15.67 11.92
C GLN A 129 -4.42 -15.43 12.26
N ALA A 130 -3.87 -14.29 11.86
CA ALA A 130 -2.47 -13.96 12.14
C ALA A 130 -2.22 -13.85 13.65
N GLN A 131 -1.13 -14.43 14.11
CA GLN A 131 -0.74 -14.51 15.52
C GLN A 131 0.54 -13.70 15.76
N ALA A 132 0.76 -13.34 17.01
CA ALA A 132 1.99 -12.67 17.43
C ALA A 132 3.25 -13.38 16.91
N TYR A 133 4.20 -12.59 16.41
CA TYR A 133 5.44 -13.03 15.77
C TYR A 133 5.31 -13.65 14.36
N ASP A 134 4.12 -13.85 13.81
CA ASP A 134 3.98 -14.24 12.42
C ASP A 134 4.61 -13.19 11.49
N ARG A 135 5.24 -13.67 10.42
CA ARG A 135 5.98 -12.83 9.47
C ARG A 135 5.40 -12.99 8.08
N PHE A 136 5.19 -11.85 7.42
CA PHE A 136 4.57 -11.80 6.11
C PHE A 136 5.34 -10.87 5.18
N GLN A 137 5.30 -11.19 3.91
CA GLN A 137 5.66 -10.24 2.87
C GLN A 137 4.38 -9.58 2.35
N PHE A 138 4.26 -8.28 2.56
CA PHE A 138 3.24 -7.48 1.89
C PHE A 138 3.77 -7.12 0.51
N VAL A 139 3.09 -7.65 -0.52
CA VAL A 139 3.52 -7.51 -1.91
C VAL A 139 3.77 -6.04 -2.26
N ARG A 140 4.95 -5.73 -2.80
CA ARG A 140 5.45 -4.40 -3.15
C ARG A 140 5.73 -3.45 -1.98
N GLN A 141 5.38 -3.81 -0.74
CA GLN A 141 5.52 -2.95 0.44
C GLN A 141 6.73 -3.30 1.30
N GLY A 142 6.93 -4.58 1.61
CA GLY A 142 8.01 -5.00 2.48
C GLY A 142 7.73 -6.28 3.23
N PHE A 143 8.54 -6.53 4.25
CA PHE A 143 8.36 -7.63 5.19
C PHE A 143 7.90 -7.07 6.53
N PHE A 144 6.91 -7.74 7.12
CA PHE A 144 6.23 -7.30 8.33
C PHE A 144 6.12 -8.44 9.32
N CYS A 145 6.09 -8.08 10.60
CA CYS A 145 5.88 -9.00 11.72
C CYS A 145 4.66 -8.55 12.50
N VAL A 146 3.83 -9.49 12.93
CA VAL A 146 2.74 -9.20 13.86
C VAL A 146 3.33 -8.82 15.22
N ASP A 147 2.92 -7.67 15.74
CA ASP A 147 3.37 -7.18 17.04
C ASP A 147 2.85 -8.09 18.17
N TYR A 148 3.74 -8.51 19.06
CA TYR A 148 3.39 -9.43 20.14
C TYR A 148 2.75 -8.74 21.35
N LYS A 149 2.97 -7.45 21.49
CA LYS A 149 2.56 -6.69 22.66
C LYS A 149 1.20 -6.02 22.48
N ASP A 150 1.01 -5.43 21.31
CA ASP A 150 -0.14 -4.56 21.05
C ASP A 150 -1.23 -5.25 20.21
N THR A 151 -0.94 -6.37 19.54
CA THR A 151 -1.95 -7.16 18.82
C THR A 151 -2.91 -7.82 19.79
N LYS A 152 -4.21 -7.68 19.50
CA LYS A 152 -5.32 -8.31 20.20
C LYS A 152 -6.27 -8.97 19.20
N PRO A 153 -7.13 -9.90 19.63
CA PRO A 153 -8.17 -10.44 18.76
C PRO A 153 -9.01 -9.34 18.11
N GLY A 154 -9.02 -9.31 16.78
CA GLY A 154 -9.72 -8.28 15.99
C GLY A 154 -8.99 -6.94 15.85
N GLU A 155 -7.86 -6.74 16.52
CA GLU A 155 -7.04 -5.52 16.48
C GLU A 155 -5.59 -5.88 16.13
N LEU A 156 -5.33 -6.16 14.86
CA LEU A 156 -4.00 -6.53 14.39
C LEU A 156 -3.07 -5.33 14.29
N VAL A 157 -1.84 -5.51 14.78
CA VAL A 157 -0.76 -4.53 14.65
C VAL A 157 0.43 -5.19 13.97
N PHE A 158 0.93 -4.57 12.90
CA PHE A 158 2.10 -5.03 12.17
C PHE A 158 3.23 -4.03 12.26
N ASN A 159 4.43 -4.54 12.49
CA ASN A 159 5.67 -3.79 12.45
C ASN A 159 6.43 -4.10 11.15
N ARG A 160 6.82 -3.09 10.39
CA ARG A 160 7.69 -3.28 9.23
C ARG A 160 9.08 -3.70 9.71
N ILE A 161 9.55 -4.85 9.21
CA ILE A 161 10.91 -5.34 9.46
C ILE A 161 11.87 -4.64 8.50
N VAL A 162 11.52 -4.65 7.19
CA VAL A 162 12.32 -4.04 6.14
C VAL A 162 11.45 -3.71 4.92
N SER A 163 11.73 -2.61 4.24
CA SER A 163 11.12 -2.25 2.97
C SER A 163 11.75 -3.07 1.83
N LEU A 164 11.05 -3.21 0.70
CA LEU A 164 11.63 -3.85 -0.50
C LEU A 164 12.71 -2.99 -1.19
N LYS A 165 12.71 -1.69 -0.92
CA LYS A 165 13.75 -0.77 -1.37
C LYS A 165 14.44 -0.24 -0.13
N SER A 166 15.76 -0.37 -0.06
CA SER A 166 16.54 0.25 1.01
C SER A 166 16.38 1.77 0.93
N SER A 167 16.01 2.39 2.04
CA SER A 167 16.12 3.84 2.22
C SER A 167 17.55 4.24 2.61
N TYR A 168 18.41 3.25 2.94
CA TYR A 168 19.80 3.49 3.29
C TYR A 168 20.63 3.81 2.04
N VAL A 169 21.20 4.98 2.01
CA VAL A 169 22.20 5.41 1.01
C VAL A 169 23.56 5.29 1.67
N LEU A 170 24.44 4.47 1.08
CA LEU A 170 25.83 4.38 1.55
C LEU A 170 26.45 5.78 1.52
N PRO A 171 27.12 6.23 2.58
CA PRO A 171 27.93 7.44 2.54
C PRO A 171 28.96 7.30 1.42
N LYS A 172 29.09 8.36 0.61
CA LYS A 172 30.14 8.42 -0.44
C LYS A 172 31.48 8.70 0.16
#